data_96c470f554e219215d74b50e15df4148
#
_entry.id   96c470f554e219215d74b50e15df4148
#
_cell.length_a   1.000
_cell.length_b   1.000
_cell.length_c   1.000
_cell.angle_alpha   90.00
_cell.angle_beta   90.00
_cell.angle_gamma   90.00
#
_symmetry.space_group_name_H-M   'P 1'
#
loop_
_entity.id
_entity.type
_entity.pdbx_description
1 polymer ?
#
loop_
_entity_poly.entity_id
_entity_poly.type
_entity_poly.pdbx_seq_one_letter_code
_entity_poly.pdbx_strand_id
1 'polypeptide(L)'
;ASSWGGDTTEGMTDEGTLLAPDPARKIIYTADLSLESTEFDSASASLLDALAQAGGYVQSSESGGSTEYGRWVRWSLRVPADQYRSFLTAAENSASRTSLSESTEDVTADYVDVEARLNSLEAQRQRLEELRAQAANLEDLLAIENQLTQVQYQIESYTGQKRVLDDQITYST
;
A
#
# COMPACT_ATOMS: atom_id res chain seq x y z
N ALA A 1 19.33 -61.68 -18.80
CA ALA A 1 19.72 -60.45 -19.45
C ALA A 1 18.77 -59.36 -18.97
N SER A 2 19.19 -58.60 -18.02
CA SER A 2 18.41 -57.51 -17.43
C SER A 2 18.99 -56.19 -17.92
N SER A 3 18.18 -55.42 -18.65
CA SER A 3 18.50 -54.09 -19.09
C SER A 3 17.90 -53.11 -18.11
N TRP A 4 18.71 -52.33 -17.44
CA TRP A 4 18.28 -51.16 -16.67
C TRP A 4 18.48 -49.93 -17.53
N GLY A 5 17.35 -49.28 -17.85
CA GLY A 5 17.33 -48.01 -18.53
C GLY A 5 17.62 -46.89 -17.54
N GLY A 6 18.51 -46.00 -17.97
CA GLY A 6 18.90 -44.82 -17.21
C GLY A 6 17.78 -43.78 -17.09
N ASP A 7 17.63 -43.33 -15.93
CA ASP A 7 16.78 -42.21 -15.60
C ASP A 7 17.52 -40.91 -15.89
N THR A 8 16.95 -40.12 -16.74
CA THR A 8 17.41 -38.76 -17.05
C THR A 8 16.95 -37.81 -15.97
N THR A 9 17.87 -37.36 -15.19
CA THR A 9 17.68 -36.22 -14.30
C THR A 9 17.30 -34.97 -15.09
N GLU A 10 16.04 -34.63 -15.05
CA GLU A 10 15.59 -33.31 -15.45
C GLU A 10 16.18 -32.26 -14.49
N GLY A 11 16.97 -31.40 -15.05
CA GLY A 11 17.49 -30.23 -14.33
C GLY A 11 16.35 -29.33 -13.92
N MET A 12 16.11 -29.25 -12.63
CA MET A 12 15.29 -28.20 -12.06
C MET A 12 16.05 -26.90 -12.16
N THR A 13 15.72 -26.10 -13.13
CA THR A 13 15.98 -24.66 -13.08
C THR A 13 14.90 -24.05 -12.21
N ASP A 14 15.20 -23.98 -10.94
CA ASP A 14 14.46 -23.15 -10.01
C ASP A 14 14.87 -21.67 -10.27
N GLU A 15 14.38 -21.13 -11.36
CA GLU A 15 14.26 -19.68 -11.46
C GLU A 15 13.08 -19.30 -10.56
N GLY A 16 13.42 -18.80 -9.36
CA GLY A 16 12.47 -18.26 -8.42
C GLY A 16 11.61 -17.18 -9.06
N THR A 17 10.59 -17.62 -9.76
CA THR A 17 9.48 -16.77 -10.13
C THR A 17 8.84 -16.35 -8.82
N LEU A 18 9.14 -15.15 -8.37
CA LEU A 18 8.35 -14.50 -7.34
C LEU A 18 6.92 -14.49 -7.86
N LEU A 19 6.13 -15.45 -7.40
CA LEU A 19 4.72 -15.56 -7.74
C LEU A 19 4.09 -14.19 -7.45
N ALA A 20 3.39 -13.66 -8.45
CA ALA A 20 2.60 -12.48 -8.23
C ALA A 20 1.70 -12.72 -7.00
N PRO A 21 1.64 -11.79 -6.05
CA PRO A 21 0.83 -11.98 -4.85
C PRO A 21 -0.62 -12.25 -5.25
N ASP A 22 -1.26 -13.17 -4.54
CA ASP A 22 -2.67 -13.48 -4.69
C ASP A 22 -3.48 -12.17 -4.65
N PRO A 23 -4.37 -11.89 -5.65
CA PRO A 23 -5.19 -10.69 -5.67
C PRO A 23 -6.05 -10.48 -4.43
N ALA A 24 -6.34 -11.57 -3.69
CA ALA A 24 -7.04 -11.51 -2.40
C ALA A 24 -6.17 -10.97 -1.26
N ARG A 25 -4.86 -10.96 -1.41
CA ARG A 25 -3.93 -10.43 -0.41
C ARG A 25 -3.85 -8.92 -0.45
N LYS A 26 -3.83 -8.33 0.74
CA LYS A 26 -3.65 -6.89 0.96
C LYS A 26 -2.21 -6.64 1.37
N ILE A 27 -1.40 -6.21 0.41
CA ILE A 27 0.05 -6.02 0.58
C ILE A 27 0.39 -4.55 0.46
N ILE A 28 1.19 -4.05 1.41
CA ILE A 28 1.80 -2.72 1.36
C ILE A 28 3.25 -2.88 0.87
N TYR A 29 3.62 -2.14 -0.17
CA TYR A 29 4.98 -2.10 -0.70
C TYR A 29 5.63 -0.78 -0.35
N THR A 30 6.84 -0.84 0.18
CA THR A 30 7.68 0.32 0.47
C THR A 30 9.09 0.08 -0.07
N ALA A 31 9.68 1.08 -0.73
CA ALA A 31 11.05 1.02 -1.19
C ALA A 31 11.79 2.32 -0.94
N ASP A 32 13.03 2.20 -0.49
CA ASP A 32 13.99 3.30 -0.40
C ASP A 32 15.08 3.08 -1.44
N LEU A 33 15.13 3.95 -2.44
CA LEU A 33 16.06 3.89 -3.56
C LEU A 33 16.98 5.10 -3.52
N SER A 34 18.29 4.86 -3.50
CA SER A 34 19.30 5.91 -3.64
C SER A 34 20.01 5.79 -4.99
N LEU A 35 20.05 6.89 -5.69
CA LEU A 35 20.65 7.02 -7.02
C LEU A 35 21.69 8.13 -7.05
N GLU A 36 22.72 7.95 -7.84
CA GLU A 36 23.73 8.96 -8.15
C GLU A 36 23.82 9.19 -9.66
N SER A 37 23.99 10.43 -10.08
CA SER A 37 24.15 10.79 -11.48
C SER A 37 25.06 11.99 -11.62
N THR A 38 25.90 11.95 -12.66
CA THR A 38 26.69 13.11 -13.13
C THR A 38 25.82 14.10 -13.91
N GLU A 39 24.67 13.66 -14.40
CA GLU A 39 23.67 14.45 -15.13
C GLU A 39 22.39 14.59 -14.32
N PHE A 40 22.46 15.35 -13.25
CA PHE A 40 21.40 15.46 -12.24
C PHE A 40 20.04 15.86 -12.83
N ASP A 41 20.02 16.89 -13.70
CA ASP A 41 18.76 17.40 -14.27
C ASP A 41 18.12 16.40 -15.22
N SER A 42 18.91 15.72 -16.03
CA SER A 42 18.45 14.68 -16.96
C SER A 42 17.93 13.45 -16.21
N ALA A 43 18.65 13.00 -15.20
CA ALA A 43 18.25 11.87 -14.37
C ALA A 43 16.94 12.17 -13.60
N SER A 44 16.83 13.36 -13.04
CA SER A 44 15.62 13.83 -12.34
C SER A 44 14.42 13.88 -13.28
N ALA A 45 14.57 14.43 -14.47
CA ALA A 45 13.52 14.51 -15.49
C ALA A 45 13.07 13.09 -15.92
N SER A 46 14.01 12.18 -16.16
CA SER A 46 13.69 10.79 -16.54
C SER A 46 12.93 10.05 -15.46
N LEU A 47 13.28 10.26 -14.19
CA LEU A 47 12.58 9.65 -13.06
C LEU A 47 11.15 10.18 -12.94
N LEU A 48 10.95 11.48 -13.05
CA LEU A 48 9.63 12.10 -12.98
C LEU A 48 8.74 11.71 -14.18
N ASP A 49 9.32 11.56 -15.36
CA ASP A 49 8.59 11.04 -16.53
C ASP A 49 8.15 9.59 -16.31
N ALA A 50 9.03 8.74 -15.79
CA ALA A 50 8.68 7.36 -15.44
C ALA A 50 7.57 7.30 -14.40
N LEU A 51 7.60 8.19 -13.40
CA LEU A 51 6.54 8.32 -12.41
C LEU A 51 5.20 8.68 -13.04
N ALA A 52 5.19 9.66 -13.93
CA ALA A 52 3.97 10.07 -14.64
C ALA A 52 3.42 8.94 -15.52
N GLN A 53 4.26 8.20 -16.21
CA GLN A 53 3.86 7.05 -17.04
C GLN A 53 3.28 5.91 -16.18
N ALA A 54 3.77 5.72 -14.97
CA ALA A 54 3.25 4.75 -14.02
C ALA A 54 1.93 5.20 -13.36
N GLY A 55 1.51 6.45 -13.57
CA GLY A 55 0.32 7.01 -12.92
C GLY A 55 0.54 7.40 -11.46
N GLY A 56 1.81 7.55 -11.06
CA GLY A 56 2.18 7.98 -9.72
C GLY A 56 2.24 9.50 -9.56
N TYR A 57 2.50 9.94 -8.35
CA TYR A 57 2.64 11.36 -8.03
C TYR A 57 3.69 11.59 -6.93
N VAL A 58 4.18 12.83 -6.87
CA VAL A 58 5.10 13.27 -5.82
C VAL A 58 4.29 13.69 -4.60
N GLN A 59 4.46 13.00 -3.48
CA GLN A 59 3.83 13.34 -2.22
C GLN A 59 4.58 14.47 -1.51
N SER A 60 5.92 14.40 -1.51
CA SER A 60 6.77 15.46 -0.98
C SER A 60 8.08 15.54 -1.74
N SER A 61 8.68 16.74 -1.74
CA SER A 61 9.96 17.01 -2.38
C SER A 61 10.81 17.90 -1.47
N GLU A 62 12.04 17.51 -1.25
CA GLU A 62 13.04 18.25 -0.52
C GLU A 62 14.33 18.27 -1.32
N SER A 63 14.96 19.40 -1.47
CA SER A 63 16.19 19.53 -2.26
C SER A 63 17.18 20.50 -1.60
N GLY A 64 18.44 20.33 -1.92
CA GLY A 64 19.51 21.17 -1.42
C GLY A 64 20.82 20.97 -2.15
N GLY A 65 21.86 21.61 -1.63
CA GLY A 65 23.18 21.60 -2.23
C GLY A 65 23.39 22.67 -3.30
N SER A 66 24.55 22.65 -3.92
CA SER A 66 24.93 23.56 -5.01
C SER A 66 25.68 22.80 -6.09
N THR A 67 25.83 23.41 -7.26
CA THR A 67 26.62 22.82 -8.35
C THR A 67 28.09 22.62 -7.97
N GLU A 68 28.58 23.34 -6.98
CA GLU A 68 29.97 23.27 -6.53
C GLU A 68 30.21 22.16 -5.48
N TYR A 69 29.21 21.90 -4.61
CA TYR A 69 29.29 20.95 -3.48
C TYR A 69 28.40 19.73 -3.63
N GLY A 70 27.80 19.56 -4.79
CA GLY A 70 26.85 18.49 -5.05
C GLY A 70 25.38 18.90 -4.77
N ARG A 71 24.52 18.60 -5.71
CA ARG A 71 23.07 18.81 -5.59
C ARG A 71 22.42 17.50 -5.17
N TRP A 72 21.39 17.61 -4.37
CA TRP A 72 20.58 16.47 -3.99
C TRP A 72 19.08 16.82 -3.98
N VAL A 73 18.28 15.84 -4.23
CA VAL A 73 16.83 15.91 -4.07
C VAL A 73 16.33 14.62 -3.42
N ARG A 74 15.39 14.76 -2.53
CA ARG A 74 14.66 13.65 -1.93
C ARG A 74 13.19 13.78 -2.27
N TRP A 75 12.66 12.74 -2.86
CA TRP A 75 11.23 12.65 -3.14
C TRP A 75 10.61 11.52 -2.34
N SER A 76 9.42 11.78 -1.80
CA SER A 76 8.48 10.72 -1.42
C SER A 76 7.48 10.57 -2.54
N LEU A 77 7.47 9.41 -3.17
CA LEU A 77 6.68 9.11 -4.35
C LEU A 77 5.58 8.10 -4.01
N ARG A 78 4.41 8.33 -4.58
CA ARG A 78 3.29 7.39 -4.47
C ARG A 78 3.04 6.77 -5.85
N VAL A 79 3.18 5.46 -5.94
CA VAL A 79 3.07 4.71 -7.20
C VAL A 79 1.97 3.67 -7.05
N PRO A 80 1.03 3.54 -8.01
CA PRO A 80 0.06 2.46 -7.99
C PRO A 80 0.74 1.11 -7.79
N ALA A 81 0.21 0.28 -6.89
CA ALA A 81 0.86 -0.97 -6.49
C ALA A 81 1.08 -1.94 -7.66
N ASP A 82 0.20 -1.93 -8.65
CA ASP A 82 0.33 -2.72 -9.88
C ASP A 82 1.45 -2.22 -10.81
N GLN A 83 1.88 -0.97 -10.68
CA GLN A 83 2.97 -0.34 -11.43
C GLN A 83 4.30 -0.25 -10.64
N TYR A 84 4.29 -0.67 -9.39
CA TYR A 84 5.44 -0.56 -8.50
C TYR A 84 6.70 -1.18 -9.08
N ARG A 85 6.62 -2.42 -9.54
CA ARG A 85 7.80 -3.14 -10.09
C ARG A 85 8.32 -2.50 -11.37
N SER A 86 7.43 -2.12 -12.27
CA SER A 86 7.79 -1.44 -13.54
C SER A 86 8.44 -0.09 -13.29
N PHE A 87 7.88 0.68 -12.36
CA PHE A 87 8.43 1.98 -11.97
C PHE A 87 9.82 1.84 -11.34
N LEU A 88 10.00 0.89 -10.42
CA LEU A 88 11.28 0.66 -9.76
C LEU A 88 12.38 0.32 -10.77
N THR A 89 12.08 -0.55 -11.73
CA THR A 89 13.01 -0.88 -12.81
C THR A 89 13.37 0.35 -13.67
N ALA A 90 12.37 1.16 -14.02
CA ALA A 90 12.60 2.40 -14.78
C ALA A 90 13.43 3.42 -13.99
N ALA A 91 13.19 3.54 -12.69
CA ALA A 91 13.95 4.42 -11.82
C ALA A 91 15.42 3.99 -11.68
N GLU A 92 15.68 2.71 -11.54
CA GLU A 92 17.05 2.15 -11.50
C GLU A 92 17.82 2.39 -12.81
N ASN A 93 17.12 2.46 -13.94
CA ASN A 93 17.72 2.73 -15.25
C ASN A 93 17.97 4.23 -15.49
N SER A 94 17.42 5.13 -14.69
CA SER A 94 17.60 6.58 -14.86
C SER A 94 18.95 7.10 -14.36
N ALA A 95 19.58 6.37 -13.44
CA ALA A 95 20.85 6.74 -12.82
C ALA A 95 21.54 5.52 -12.20
N SER A 96 22.76 5.71 -11.69
CA SER A 96 23.48 4.63 -10.99
C SER A 96 22.88 4.38 -9.61
N ARG A 97 22.41 3.17 -9.38
CA ARG A 97 21.90 2.76 -8.06
C ARG A 97 23.04 2.60 -7.07
N THR A 98 22.94 3.30 -5.94
CA THR A 98 23.85 3.14 -4.81
C THR A 98 23.28 2.24 -3.73
N SER A 99 21.97 2.30 -3.49
CA SER A 99 21.30 1.39 -2.57
C SER A 99 19.83 1.22 -2.93
N LEU A 100 19.29 0.07 -2.58
CA LEU A 100 17.86 -0.25 -2.63
C LEU A 100 17.49 -1.06 -1.40
N SER A 101 16.48 -0.60 -0.68
CA SER A 101 15.84 -1.33 0.40
C SER A 101 14.35 -1.45 0.10
N GLU A 102 13.85 -2.66 0.09
CA GLU A 102 12.42 -2.95 -0.15
C GLU A 102 11.83 -3.61 1.08
N SER A 103 10.57 -3.27 1.38
CA SER A 103 9.78 -3.88 2.44
C SER A 103 8.37 -4.17 1.94
N THR A 104 7.86 -5.32 2.33
CA THR A 104 6.47 -5.71 2.08
C THR A 104 5.80 -6.05 3.40
N GLU A 105 4.57 -5.59 3.57
CA GLU A 105 3.75 -5.90 4.74
C GLU A 105 2.40 -6.47 4.29
N ASP A 106 2.08 -7.69 4.75
CA ASP A 106 0.78 -8.31 4.50
C ASP A 106 -0.19 -7.88 5.59
N VAL A 107 -1.12 -7.01 5.24
CA VAL A 107 -2.15 -6.46 6.14
C VAL A 107 -3.52 -7.09 5.92
N THR A 108 -3.58 -8.24 5.25
CA THR A 108 -4.84 -8.92 4.92
C THR A 108 -5.68 -9.19 6.17
N ALA A 109 -5.07 -9.69 7.23
CA ALA A 109 -5.79 -9.98 8.48
C ALA A 109 -6.34 -8.72 9.14
N ASP A 110 -5.55 -7.65 9.18
CA ASP A 110 -5.97 -6.37 9.76
C ASP A 110 -7.10 -5.74 8.93
N TYR A 111 -7.00 -5.83 7.60
CA TYR A 111 -8.03 -5.34 6.70
C TYR A 111 -9.37 -6.06 6.90
N VAL A 112 -9.34 -7.38 6.96
CA VAL A 112 -10.53 -8.22 7.20
C VAL A 112 -11.13 -7.92 8.58
N ASP A 113 -10.31 -7.72 9.60
CA ASP A 113 -10.77 -7.39 10.95
C ASP A 113 -11.48 -6.03 10.97
N VAL A 114 -10.90 -5.01 10.35
CA VAL A 114 -11.52 -3.68 10.25
C VAL A 114 -12.87 -3.74 9.50
N GLU A 115 -12.93 -4.46 8.39
CA GLU A 115 -14.19 -4.65 7.64
C GLU A 115 -15.25 -5.36 8.49
N ALA A 116 -14.89 -6.41 9.20
CA ALA A 116 -15.80 -7.15 10.07
C ALA A 116 -16.35 -6.28 11.21
N ARG A 117 -15.49 -5.46 11.82
CA ARG A 117 -15.89 -4.50 12.86
C ARG A 117 -16.83 -3.43 12.33
N LEU A 118 -16.56 -2.89 11.15
CA LEU A 118 -17.45 -1.92 10.49
C LEU A 118 -18.82 -2.53 10.20
N ASN A 119 -18.87 -3.74 9.65
CA ASN A 119 -20.15 -4.42 9.39
C ASN A 119 -20.95 -4.67 10.67
N SER A 120 -20.28 -5.07 11.73
CA SER A 120 -20.91 -5.29 13.04
C SER A 120 -21.46 -3.99 13.63
N LEU A 121 -20.69 -2.90 13.56
CA LEU A 121 -21.11 -1.59 14.06
C LEU A 121 -22.26 -0.99 13.25
N GLU A 122 -22.26 -1.16 11.93
CA GLU A 122 -23.37 -0.74 11.06
C GLU A 122 -24.67 -1.48 11.41
N ALA A 123 -24.59 -2.79 11.64
CA ALA A 123 -25.74 -3.58 12.08
C ALA A 123 -26.25 -3.12 13.46
N GLN A 124 -25.34 -2.82 14.38
CA GLN A 124 -25.69 -2.28 15.71
C GLN A 124 -26.34 -0.90 15.60
N ARG A 125 -25.81 -0.01 14.76
CA ARG A 125 -26.40 1.30 14.50
C ARG A 125 -27.82 1.17 13.98
N GLN A 126 -28.03 0.32 12.99
CA GLN A 126 -29.35 0.09 12.42
C GLN A 126 -30.36 -0.41 13.46
N ARG A 127 -29.95 -1.34 14.33
CA ARG A 127 -30.80 -1.83 15.44
C ARG A 127 -31.14 -0.73 16.42
N LEU A 128 -30.17 0.12 16.77
CA LEU A 128 -30.42 1.25 17.68
C LEU A 128 -31.36 2.29 17.06
N GLU A 129 -31.28 2.55 15.76
CA GLU A 129 -32.22 3.42 15.05
C GLU A 129 -33.63 2.86 15.06
N GLU A 130 -33.80 1.55 14.88
CA GLU A 130 -35.12 0.88 15.01
C GLU A 130 -35.66 1.01 16.42
N LEU A 131 -34.85 0.80 17.47
CA LEU A 131 -35.21 0.97 18.84
C LEU A 131 -35.57 2.43 19.18
N ARG A 132 -34.85 3.38 18.60
CA ARG A 132 -35.16 4.81 18.77
C ARG A 132 -36.56 5.14 18.26
N ALA A 133 -36.95 4.60 17.12
CA ALA A 133 -38.31 4.78 16.58
C ALA A 133 -39.42 4.20 17.47
N GLN A 134 -39.09 3.23 18.34
CA GLN A 134 -40.00 2.56 19.23
C GLN A 134 -39.92 3.07 20.68
N ALA A 135 -39.03 4.02 20.98
CA ALA A 135 -38.86 4.55 22.33
C ALA A 135 -40.14 5.20 22.86
N ALA A 136 -40.60 4.75 24.03
CA ALA A 136 -41.86 5.18 24.60
C ALA A 136 -41.74 6.40 25.52
N ASN A 137 -40.53 6.71 26.00
CA ASN A 137 -40.29 7.81 26.93
C ASN A 137 -38.95 8.49 26.66
N LEU A 138 -38.74 9.65 27.27
CA LEU A 138 -37.53 10.46 27.05
C LEU A 138 -36.25 9.78 27.57
N GLU A 139 -36.35 9.05 28.68
CA GLU A 139 -35.20 8.37 29.29
C GLU A 139 -34.65 7.30 28.37
N ASP A 140 -35.50 6.45 27.79
CA ASP A 140 -35.11 5.43 26.82
C ASP A 140 -34.54 6.07 25.56
N LEU A 141 -35.13 7.15 25.07
CA LEU A 141 -34.66 7.89 23.92
C LEU A 141 -33.26 8.43 24.15
N LEU A 142 -32.98 9.07 25.28
CA LEU A 142 -31.65 9.59 25.61
C LEU A 142 -30.60 8.50 25.75
N ALA A 143 -30.96 7.34 26.34
CA ALA A 143 -30.05 6.20 26.44
C ALA A 143 -29.67 5.67 25.07
N ILE A 144 -30.63 5.55 24.16
CA ILE A 144 -30.39 5.13 22.76
C ILE A 144 -29.54 6.15 22.00
N GLU A 145 -29.82 7.44 22.14
CA GLU A 145 -29.04 8.52 21.49
C GLU A 145 -27.58 8.52 21.96
N ASN A 146 -27.33 8.27 23.25
CA ASN A 146 -25.96 8.13 23.77
C ASN A 146 -25.23 6.94 23.13
N GLN A 147 -25.90 5.80 23.02
CA GLN A 147 -25.32 4.62 22.37
C GLN A 147 -25.10 4.86 20.88
N LEU A 148 -26.01 5.51 20.17
CA LEU A 148 -25.84 5.89 18.76
C LEU A 148 -24.64 6.80 18.56
N THR A 149 -24.42 7.76 19.45
CA THR A 149 -23.25 8.64 19.39
C THR A 149 -21.94 7.85 19.55
N GLN A 150 -21.89 6.90 20.48
CA GLN A 150 -20.71 6.04 20.65
C GLN A 150 -20.45 5.13 19.45
N VAL A 151 -21.51 4.50 18.93
CA VAL A 151 -21.40 3.65 17.73
C VAL A 151 -20.95 4.47 16.53
N GLN A 152 -21.49 5.66 16.33
CA GLN A 152 -21.09 6.55 15.24
C GLN A 152 -19.62 6.94 15.34
N TYR A 153 -19.14 7.26 16.52
CA TYR A 153 -17.72 7.57 16.75
C TYR A 153 -16.81 6.38 16.38
N GLN A 154 -17.20 5.16 16.78
CA GLN A 154 -16.44 3.95 16.44
C GLN A 154 -16.47 3.66 14.95
N ILE A 155 -17.60 3.85 14.26
CA ILE A 155 -17.72 3.72 12.80
C ILE A 155 -16.77 4.69 12.10
N GLU A 156 -16.74 5.94 12.52
CA GLU A 156 -15.84 6.94 11.95
C GLU A 156 -14.36 6.59 12.16
N SER A 157 -14.01 6.09 13.35
CA SER A 157 -12.65 5.64 13.67
C SER A 157 -12.20 4.48 12.77
N TYR A 158 -13.00 3.43 12.67
CA TYR A 158 -12.67 2.28 11.81
C TYR A 158 -12.75 2.60 10.32
N THR A 159 -13.63 3.48 9.91
CA THR A 159 -13.67 3.99 8.53
C THR A 159 -12.39 4.74 8.18
N GLY A 160 -11.86 5.53 9.12
CA GLY A 160 -10.57 6.20 8.97
C GLY A 160 -9.40 5.22 8.84
N GLN A 161 -9.37 4.19 9.69
CA GLN A 161 -8.36 3.13 9.62
C GLN A 161 -8.42 2.37 8.28
N LYS A 162 -9.62 2.01 7.83
CA LYS A 162 -9.81 1.35 6.53
C LYS A 162 -9.33 2.22 5.37
N ARG A 163 -9.61 3.50 5.41
CA ARG A 163 -9.16 4.46 4.38
C ARG A 163 -7.64 4.54 4.30
N VAL A 164 -6.95 4.56 5.44
CA VAL A 164 -5.49 4.53 5.49
C VAL A 164 -4.93 3.23 4.89
N LEU A 165 -5.50 2.08 5.26
CA LEU A 165 -5.11 0.79 4.68
C LEU A 165 -5.37 0.73 3.18
N ASP A 166 -6.52 1.18 2.71
CA ASP A 166 -6.86 1.24 1.28
C ASP A 166 -5.85 2.11 0.50
N ASP A 167 -5.46 3.25 1.04
CA ASP A 167 -4.47 4.12 0.42
C ASP A 167 -3.09 3.45 0.33
N GLN A 168 -2.63 2.83 1.42
CA GLN A 168 -1.34 2.16 1.48
C GLN A 168 -1.27 0.90 0.61
N ILE A 169 -2.38 0.20 0.43
CA ILE A 169 -2.49 -0.99 -0.44
C ILE A 169 -2.54 -0.57 -1.91
N THR A 170 -3.26 0.50 -2.21
CA THR A 170 -3.45 1.00 -3.57
C THR A 170 -2.18 1.67 -4.12
N TYR A 171 -1.49 2.42 -3.28
CA TYR A 171 -0.25 3.14 -3.64
C TYR A 171 0.92 2.68 -2.78
N SER A 172 1.97 2.21 -3.45
CA SER A 172 3.28 1.97 -2.82
C SER A 172 4.04 3.29 -2.61
N THR A 173 4.92 3.29 -1.63
CA THR A 173 5.77 4.45 -1.28
C THR A 173 7.23 4.16 -1.53
#